data_cafb28f7666fe9ebf1b79336a517324d
#
_entry.id   cafb28f7666fe9ebf1b79336a517324d
#
_cell.length_a   1.000
_cell.length_b   1.000
_cell.length_c   1.000
_cell.angle_alpha   90.00
_cell.angle_beta   90.00
_cell.angle_gamma   90.00
#
_symmetry.space_group_name_H-M   'P 1'
#
loop_
_entity.id
_entity.type
_entity.pdbx_description
1 polymer ?
#
loop_
_entity_poly.entity_id
_entity_poly.type
_entity_poly.pdbx_seq_one_letter_code
_entity_poly.pdbx_strand_id
1 'polypeptide(L)'
;MKINDATTPVVVLRGVESASHGALGILRSLGRLGVPAYLVACDAGTAGFYSRYCKGSMVCNVENGNAATSVKSLLDLAKKIGRRSILIPTDDNAVLFVADHAEALREQFLFPPMCPKLIREVSSKKGMYFLAKQHGVPTPEAAFPTSRQEVLDFLSRAKFPVMLKAIYGSLLMKVSGQKMFIVHTEAELLEKYDALEDPANPNLMIQEYIPGGDDTVWMLDGYFNDRSDCLVSFTGKKIRQYPPSQGSTSLGICLENETVRQTTTDFMKKIGYKGILDIGYRYDARDGLYKVLDINPRIGSTFRLFVAENGMDVARALYLDLTGQEVIPGTAHEGRKWVVEDQDLVSCLRYHRDGNLTFKQWVDSFRGVEEAGFYASDDLYPCLTRVLALCGQALKKLNPLSA
;
A
#
# COMPACT_ATOMS: atom_id res chain seq x y z
N MET A 1 11.17 4.72 21.79
CA MET A 1 12.19 5.37 20.98
C MET A 1 12.25 6.86 21.26
N LYS A 2 13.46 7.47 21.31
CA LYS A 2 13.68 8.93 21.34
C LYS A 2 14.52 9.30 20.11
N ILE A 3 14.35 10.51 19.59
CA ILE A 3 15.14 11.07 18.47
C ILE A 3 15.85 12.35 18.95
N ASN A 4 16.97 12.67 18.34
CA ASN A 4 17.80 13.81 18.76
C ASN A 4 17.22 15.14 18.30
N ASP A 5 16.62 15.17 17.10
CA ASP A 5 15.99 16.35 16.52
C ASP A 5 14.63 16.00 15.92
N ALA A 6 13.58 16.63 16.43
CA ALA A 6 12.20 16.50 15.96
C ALA A 6 11.71 17.79 15.25
N THR A 7 12.60 18.73 14.92
CA THR A 7 12.21 20.08 14.47
C THR A 7 11.83 20.16 12.99
N THR A 8 12.30 19.21 12.17
CA THR A 8 11.95 19.15 10.73
C THR A 8 10.49 18.72 10.56
N PRO A 9 9.62 19.56 9.98
CA PRO A 9 8.21 19.17 9.79
C PRO A 9 8.05 18.08 8.75
N VAL A 10 6.92 17.35 8.83
CA VAL A 10 6.53 16.35 7.85
C VAL A 10 5.19 16.73 7.24
N VAL A 11 5.06 16.61 5.93
CA VAL A 11 3.82 16.74 5.18
C VAL A 11 3.47 15.38 4.59
N VAL A 12 2.39 14.79 5.07
CA VAL A 12 1.83 13.54 4.54
C VAL A 12 0.92 13.89 3.38
N LEU A 13 1.20 13.36 2.21
CA LEU A 13 0.41 13.56 0.98
C LEU A 13 -0.42 12.31 0.70
N ARG A 14 -1.73 12.42 0.99
CA ARG A 14 -2.70 11.34 0.77
C ARG A 14 -3.47 11.60 -0.52
N GLY A 15 -3.37 10.68 -1.47
CA GLY A 15 -4.18 10.67 -2.68
C GLY A 15 -5.56 10.01 -2.46
N VAL A 16 -6.30 9.84 -3.54
CA VAL A 16 -7.68 9.33 -3.52
C VAL A 16 -7.74 7.84 -3.15
N GLU A 17 -6.81 7.05 -3.65
CA GLU A 17 -6.81 5.59 -3.47
C GLU A 17 -6.21 5.15 -2.12
N SER A 18 -5.53 6.05 -1.41
CA SER A 18 -4.91 5.71 -0.14
C SER A 18 -5.93 5.50 0.97
N ALA A 19 -5.74 4.42 1.72
CA ALA A 19 -6.50 4.19 2.94
C ALA A 19 -6.19 5.25 4.00
N SER A 20 -7.21 5.86 4.59
CA SER A 20 -7.05 6.98 5.53
C SER A 20 -6.28 6.61 6.80
N HIS A 21 -6.32 5.35 7.22
CA HIS A 21 -5.56 4.86 8.39
C HIS A 21 -4.04 4.84 8.15
N GLY A 22 -3.57 4.69 6.91
CA GLY A 22 -2.14 4.75 6.59
C GLY A 22 -1.56 6.15 6.89
N ALA A 23 -2.20 7.20 6.38
CA ALA A 23 -1.80 8.59 6.67
C ALA A 23 -1.89 8.91 8.17
N LEU A 24 -2.97 8.46 8.85
CA LEU A 24 -3.13 8.60 10.30
C LEU A 24 -2.00 7.90 11.06
N GLY A 25 -1.59 6.72 10.62
CA GLY A 25 -0.45 5.98 11.18
C GLY A 25 0.84 6.78 11.13
N ILE A 26 1.13 7.49 10.03
CA ILE A 26 2.32 8.35 9.88
C ILE A 26 2.25 9.53 10.86
N LEU A 27 1.10 10.23 10.93
CA LEU A 27 0.90 11.33 11.86
C LEU A 27 1.17 10.89 13.31
N ARG A 28 0.65 9.73 13.72
CA ARG A 28 0.85 9.14 15.05
C ARG A 28 2.28 8.70 15.29
N SER A 29 2.88 7.99 14.32
CA SER A 29 4.25 7.48 14.45
C SER A 29 5.25 8.61 14.70
N LEU A 30 5.21 9.65 13.89
CA LEU A 30 6.14 10.78 13.98
C LEU A 30 5.69 11.81 15.04
N GLY A 31 4.41 12.07 15.16
CA GLY A 31 3.86 13.01 16.14
C GLY A 31 4.11 12.60 17.59
N ARG A 32 4.10 11.30 17.91
CA ARG A 32 4.48 10.77 19.22
C ARG A 32 5.96 11.03 19.58
N LEU A 33 6.81 11.26 18.57
CA LEU A 33 8.20 11.68 18.75
C LEU A 33 8.36 13.20 18.83
N GLY A 34 7.26 13.96 18.77
CA GLY A 34 7.28 15.44 18.80
C GLY A 34 7.47 16.09 17.42
N VAL A 35 7.53 15.31 16.34
CA VAL A 35 7.68 15.86 14.98
C VAL A 35 6.40 16.61 14.57
N PRO A 36 6.50 17.87 14.11
CA PRO A 36 5.34 18.59 13.58
C PRO A 36 4.87 17.96 12.28
N ALA A 37 3.68 17.36 12.28
CA ALA A 37 3.14 16.65 11.13
C ALA A 37 1.90 17.36 10.56
N TYR A 38 1.85 17.47 9.23
CA TYR A 38 0.79 18.10 8.46
C TYR A 38 0.19 17.07 7.51
N LEU A 39 -1.09 17.23 7.16
CA LEU A 39 -1.77 16.31 6.25
C LEU A 39 -2.39 17.06 5.07
N VAL A 40 -2.04 16.64 3.88
CA VAL A 40 -2.71 17.02 2.63
C VAL A 40 -3.51 15.83 2.14
N ALA A 41 -4.81 16.01 1.90
CA ALA A 41 -5.69 14.94 1.43
C ALA A 41 -6.70 15.45 0.41
N CYS A 42 -7.24 14.55 -0.40
CA CYS A 42 -8.19 14.89 -1.46
C CYS A 42 -9.60 15.26 -0.96
N ASP A 43 -9.93 14.92 0.29
CA ASP A 43 -11.26 15.16 0.88
C ASP A 43 -11.16 15.61 2.34
N ALA A 44 -12.15 16.42 2.75
CA ALA A 44 -12.26 16.96 4.11
C ALA A 44 -12.70 15.92 5.16
N GLY A 45 -13.24 14.78 4.75
CA GLY A 45 -13.71 13.71 5.64
C GLY A 45 -12.58 12.77 6.12
N THR A 46 -11.34 13.08 5.76
CA THR A 46 -10.18 12.27 6.13
C THR A 46 -9.97 12.26 7.65
N ALA A 47 -10.04 11.08 8.28
CA ALA A 47 -9.94 10.91 9.73
C ALA A 47 -8.64 11.51 10.32
N GLY A 48 -7.54 11.51 9.58
CA GLY A 48 -6.27 12.10 9.99
C GLY A 48 -6.32 13.59 10.28
N PHE A 49 -7.27 14.34 9.70
CA PHE A 49 -7.45 15.79 9.99
C PHE A 49 -7.85 16.05 11.45
N TYR A 50 -8.47 15.07 12.09
CA TYR A 50 -8.94 15.14 13.47
C TYR A 50 -7.94 14.58 14.49
N SER A 51 -6.77 14.12 14.01
CA SER A 51 -5.73 13.62 14.92
C SER A 51 -5.10 14.77 15.72
N ARG A 52 -4.89 14.56 17.02
CA ARG A 52 -4.12 15.50 17.86
C ARG A 52 -2.70 15.72 17.37
N TYR A 53 -2.18 14.81 16.57
CA TYR A 53 -0.85 14.87 15.96
C TYR A 53 -0.82 15.62 14.63
N CYS A 54 -1.97 15.99 14.08
CA CYS A 54 -2.08 16.83 12.89
C CYS A 54 -1.99 18.31 13.28
N LYS A 55 -0.85 18.94 13.00
CA LYS A 55 -0.61 20.39 13.29
C LYS A 55 -1.36 21.32 12.33
N GLY A 56 -1.68 20.82 11.15
CA GLY A 56 -2.45 21.55 10.14
C GLY A 56 -2.78 20.65 8.96
N SER A 57 -3.82 21.01 8.24
CA SER A 57 -4.35 20.21 7.14
C SER A 57 -4.70 21.08 5.94
N MET A 58 -4.67 20.47 4.76
CA MET A 58 -5.06 21.09 3.50
C MET A 58 -5.80 20.08 2.63
N VAL A 59 -6.91 20.52 2.02
CA VAL A 59 -7.60 19.74 0.99
C VAL A 59 -6.96 20.08 -0.36
N CYS A 60 -6.35 19.08 -1.02
CA CYS A 60 -5.76 19.21 -2.33
C CYS A 60 -5.79 17.84 -3.03
N ASN A 61 -6.37 17.79 -4.23
CA ASN A 61 -6.40 16.60 -5.05
C ASN A 61 -5.30 16.69 -6.12
N VAL A 62 -4.23 15.90 -5.96
CA VAL A 62 -3.09 15.88 -6.88
C VAL A 62 -3.32 15.00 -8.12
N GLU A 63 -4.37 14.16 -8.12
CA GLU A 63 -4.65 13.21 -9.19
C GLU A 63 -5.52 13.80 -10.30
N ASN A 64 -6.61 14.48 -9.92
CA ASN A 64 -7.62 15.00 -10.86
C ASN A 64 -7.52 16.52 -11.03
N GLY A 65 -6.55 17.17 -10.39
CA GLY A 65 -6.32 18.60 -10.46
C GLY A 65 -5.33 18.98 -11.58
N ASN A 66 -5.23 20.28 -11.84
CA ASN A 66 -4.12 20.81 -12.63
C ASN A 66 -2.82 20.64 -11.83
N ALA A 67 -1.87 19.89 -12.36
CA ALA A 67 -0.60 19.57 -11.69
C ALA A 67 0.16 20.82 -11.22
N ALA A 68 0.20 21.88 -12.04
CA ALA A 68 0.85 23.14 -11.69
C ALA A 68 0.17 23.81 -10.48
N THR A 69 -1.18 23.75 -10.40
CA THR A 69 -1.95 24.25 -9.26
C THR A 69 -1.66 23.46 -7.99
N SER A 70 -1.58 22.13 -8.10
CA SER A 70 -1.26 21.25 -6.98
C SER A 70 0.16 21.46 -6.46
N VAL A 71 1.15 21.59 -7.35
CA VAL A 71 2.53 21.96 -6.97
C VAL A 71 2.56 23.30 -6.26
N LYS A 72 1.91 24.32 -6.83
CA LYS A 72 1.82 25.66 -6.19
C LYS A 72 1.21 25.58 -4.80
N SER A 73 0.10 24.84 -4.63
CA SER A 73 -0.57 24.69 -3.33
C SER A 73 0.34 24.04 -2.28
N LEU A 74 1.13 23.02 -2.67
CA LEU A 74 2.10 22.39 -1.78
C LEU A 74 3.23 23.34 -1.41
N LEU A 75 3.77 24.11 -2.37
CA LEU A 75 4.82 25.10 -2.10
C LEU A 75 4.30 26.24 -1.20
N ASP A 76 3.06 26.69 -1.39
CA ASP A 76 2.43 27.70 -0.55
C ASP A 76 2.18 27.17 0.87
N LEU A 77 1.83 25.90 1.04
CA LEU A 77 1.75 25.23 2.34
C LEU A 77 3.13 25.20 3.02
N ALA A 78 4.18 24.80 2.30
CA ALA A 78 5.53 24.74 2.84
C ALA A 78 6.03 26.14 3.29
N LYS A 79 5.72 27.20 2.52
CA LYS A 79 6.02 28.58 2.92
C LYS A 79 5.29 28.98 4.20
N LYS A 80 4.01 28.57 4.38
CA LYS A 80 3.26 28.82 5.62
C LYS A 80 3.84 28.06 6.81
N ILE A 81 4.36 26.85 6.60
CA ILE A 81 5.06 26.08 7.63
C ILE A 81 6.37 26.78 8.02
N GLY A 82 6.98 27.52 7.10
CA GLY A 82 8.17 28.34 7.33
C GLY A 82 9.49 27.57 7.45
N ARG A 83 9.46 26.27 7.16
CA ARG A 83 10.63 25.38 7.19
C ARG A 83 10.53 24.34 6.09
N ARG A 84 11.69 23.95 5.54
CA ARG A 84 11.78 22.81 4.63
C ARG A 84 11.28 21.55 5.32
N SER A 85 10.33 20.85 4.70
CA SER A 85 9.58 19.77 5.31
C SER A 85 9.83 18.45 4.58
N ILE A 86 9.73 17.31 5.26
CA ILE A 86 9.74 16.00 4.60
C ILE A 86 8.37 15.76 3.98
N LEU A 87 8.33 15.35 2.70
CA LEU A 87 7.11 15.01 1.97
C LEU A 87 6.99 13.48 1.85
N ILE A 88 5.89 12.92 2.37
CA ILE A 88 5.63 11.47 2.37
C ILE A 88 4.36 11.17 1.58
N PRO A 89 4.46 10.70 0.33
CA PRO A 89 3.31 10.23 -0.43
C PRO A 89 2.84 8.86 0.09
N THR A 90 1.51 8.61 0.06
CA THR A 90 0.90 7.40 0.64
C THR A 90 0.16 6.52 -0.36
N ASP A 91 0.15 6.86 -1.64
CA ASP A 91 -0.36 6.01 -2.72
C ASP A 91 0.43 6.18 -4.02
N ASP A 92 0.11 5.36 -5.00
CA ASP A 92 0.87 5.25 -6.24
C ASP A 92 0.77 6.54 -7.07
N ASN A 93 -0.39 7.19 -7.12
CA ASN A 93 -0.58 8.45 -7.85
C ASN A 93 0.18 9.60 -7.17
N ALA A 94 0.14 9.65 -5.85
CA ALA A 94 0.88 10.66 -5.09
C ALA A 94 2.41 10.51 -5.24
N VAL A 95 2.94 9.26 -5.26
CA VAL A 95 4.38 9.05 -5.46
C VAL A 95 4.81 9.40 -6.90
N LEU A 96 3.99 9.07 -7.90
CA LEU A 96 4.23 9.45 -9.29
C LEU A 96 4.20 10.98 -9.44
N PHE A 97 3.22 11.65 -8.84
CA PHE A 97 3.15 13.11 -8.82
C PHE A 97 4.41 13.75 -8.21
N VAL A 98 4.88 13.23 -7.07
CA VAL A 98 6.11 13.73 -6.44
C VAL A 98 7.33 13.47 -7.32
N ALA A 99 7.42 12.30 -7.95
CA ALA A 99 8.53 11.95 -8.84
C ALA A 99 8.56 12.84 -10.10
N ASP A 100 7.39 13.13 -10.71
CA ASP A 100 7.27 13.95 -11.92
C ASP A 100 7.57 15.43 -11.67
N HIS A 101 7.29 15.92 -10.46
CA HIS A 101 7.48 17.33 -10.09
C HIS A 101 8.61 17.51 -9.07
N ALA A 102 9.54 16.53 -8.99
CA ALA A 102 10.58 16.50 -7.98
C ALA A 102 11.47 17.74 -7.98
N GLU A 103 11.80 18.30 -9.15
CA GLU A 103 12.63 19.48 -9.28
C GLU A 103 12.00 20.69 -8.55
N ALA A 104 10.75 21.02 -8.86
CA ALA A 104 10.04 22.13 -8.22
C ALA A 104 9.79 21.88 -6.72
N LEU A 105 9.41 20.65 -6.35
CA LEU A 105 9.10 20.34 -4.96
C LEU A 105 10.33 20.35 -4.04
N ARG A 106 11.53 20.03 -4.56
CA ARG A 106 12.79 20.02 -3.78
C ARG A 106 13.22 21.38 -3.24
N GLU A 107 12.66 22.47 -3.74
CA GLU A 107 12.90 23.81 -3.16
C GLU A 107 12.48 23.85 -1.67
N GLN A 108 11.35 23.24 -1.36
CA GLN A 108 10.72 23.32 -0.03
C GLN A 108 10.58 21.97 0.67
N PHE A 109 10.79 20.85 -0.05
CA PHE A 109 10.60 19.52 0.50
C PHE A 109 11.84 18.65 0.42
N LEU A 110 11.96 17.76 1.41
CA LEU A 110 12.90 16.66 1.47
C LEU A 110 12.16 15.37 1.17
N PHE A 111 12.69 14.57 0.28
CA PHE A 111 12.23 13.20 0.01
C PHE A 111 13.36 12.42 -0.68
N PRO A 112 13.36 11.07 -0.64
CA PRO A 112 14.40 10.27 -1.28
C PRO A 112 14.57 10.63 -2.76
N PRO A 113 15.77 10.51 -3.33
CA PRO A 113 15.96 10.68 -4.77
C PRO A 113 15.12 9.66 -5.54
N MET A 114 14.20 10.14 -6.39
CA MET A 114 13.32 9.31 -7.19
C MET A 114 13.72 9.38 -8.67
N CYS A 115 13.84 8.23 -9.32
CA CYS A 115 13.91 8.15 -10.77
C CYS A 115 12.49 7.92 -11.31
N PRO A 116 11.85 8.88 -12.00
CA PRO A 116 10.46 8.74 -12.44
C PRO A 116 10.21 7.51 -13.30
N LYS A 117 11.19 7.13 -14.15
CA LYS A 117 11.13 5.93 -14.97
C LYS A 117 11.03 4.67 -14.09
N LEU A 118 11.93 4.51 -13.11
CA LEU A 118 11.94 3.36 -12.22
C LEU A 118 10.65 3.30 -11.38
N ILE A 119 10.19 4.44 -10.84
CA ILE A 119 8.93 4.49 -10.08
C ILE A 119 7.75 3.99 -10.94
N ARG A 120 7.64 4.44 -12.20
CA ARG A 120 6.59 3.93 -13.11
C ARG A 120 6.74 2.45 -13.41
N GLU A 121 7.95 1.97 -13.63
CA GLU A 121 8.21 0.55 -13.91
C GLU A 121 7.78 -0.33 -12.74
N VAL A 122 8.20 -0.01 -11.52
CA VAL A 122 7.88 -0.83 -10.34
C VAL A 122 6.41 -0.72 -9.93
N SER A 123 5.75 0.44 -10.15
CA SER A 123 4.31 0.61 -9.87
C SER A 123 3.41 -0.10 -10.89
N SER A 124 3.90 -0.39 -12.08
CA SER A 124 3.16 -1.09 -13.13
C SER A 124 3.31 -2.60 -12.99
N LYS A 125 2.21 -3.35 -12.99
CA LYS A 125 2.27 -4.83 -12.97
C LYS A 125 3.08 -5.39 -14.15
N LYS A 126 2.96 -4.76 -15.33
CA LYS A 126 3.75 -5.12 -16.53
C LYS A 126 5.23 -4.81 -16.32
N GLY A 127 5.55 -3.59 -15.88
CA GLY A 127 6.95 -3.19 -15.65
C GLY A 127 7.61 -4.03 -14.56
N MET A 128 6.92 -4.21 -13.42
CA MET A 128 7.38 -5.07 -12.31
C MET A 128 7.68 -6.50 -12.80
N TYR A 129 6.77 -7.10 -13.60
CA TYR A 129 6.96 -8.46 -14.12
C TYR A 129 8.26 -8.58 -14.93
N PHE A 130 8.46 -7.70 -15.91
CA PHE A 130 9.66 -7.75 -16.74
C PHE A 130 10.94 -7.44 -15.95
N LEU A 131 10.87 -6.50 -15.01
CA LEU A 131 12.00 -6.18 -14.15
C LEU A 131 12.36 -7.36 -13.23
N ALA A 132 11.37 -8.03 -12.63
CA ALA A 132 11.58 -9.23 -11.82
C ALA A 132 12.21 -10.36 -12.66
N LYS A 133 11.67 -10.63 -13.86
CA LYS A 133 12.25 -11.64 -14.78
C LYS A 133 13.69 -11.31 -15.17
N GLN A 134 13.99 -10.06 -15.50
CA GLN A 134 15.33 -9.61 -15.87
C GLN A 134 16.35 -9.84 -14.75
N HIS A 135 15.93 -9.72 -13.50
CA HIS A 135 16.80 -9.87 -12.34
C HIS A 135 16.71 -11.25 -11.66
N GLY A 136 15.98 -12.20 -12.25
CA GLY A 136 15.84 -13.56 -11.73
C GLY A 136 15.03 -13.66 -10.44
N VAL A 137 14.12 -12.69 -10.18
CA VAL A 137 13.22 -12.71 -9.04
C VAL A 137 11.97 -13.52 -9.38
N PRO A 138 11.58 -14.51 -8.56
CA PRO A 138 10.39 -15.31 -8.82
C PRO A 138 9.14 -14.44 -8.91
N THR A 139 8.36 -14.65 -9.97
CA THR A 139 7.07 -13.97 -10.20
C THR A 139 6.13 -14.95 -10.92
N PRO A 140 4.81 -14.88 -10.71
CA PRO A 140 3.88 -15.71 -11.46
C PRO A 140 4.03 -15.47 -12.96
N GLU A 141 3.90 -16.52 -13.78
CA GLU A 141 3.89 -16.34 -15.22
C GLU A 141 2.74 -15.44 -15.64
N ALA A 142 3.02 -14.50 -16.55
CA ALA A 142 2.03 -13.55 -17.01
C ALA A 142 2.17 -13.26 -18.51
N ALA A 143 1.05 -12.84 -19.11
CA ALA A 143 0.99 -12.27 -20.44
C ALA A 143 0.25 -10.93 -20.41
N PHE A 144 0.59 -10.08 -21.35
CA PHE A 144 0.02 -8.74 -21.52
C PHE A 144 -0.51 -8.61 -22.96
N PRO A 145 -1.57 -9.40 -23.29
CA PRO A 145 -2.03 -9.53 -24.66
C PRO A 145 -2.63 -8.22 -25.16
N THR A 146 -2.36 -7.93 -26.44
CA THR A 146 -2.95 -6.83 -27.20
C THR A 146 -3.90 -7.37 -28.28
N SER A 147 -4.01 -8.69 -28.39
CA SER A 147 -4.86 -9.39 -29.34
C SER A 147 -5.34 -10.73 -28.77
N ARG A 148 -6.45 -11.22 -29.34
CA ARG A 148 -6.99 -12.55 -29.00
C ARG A 148 -5.99 -13.68 -29.30
N GLN A 149 -5.16 -13.54 -30.36
CA GLN A 149 -4.15 -14.53 -30.68
C GLN A 149 -3.09 -14.64 -29.58
N GLU A 150 -2.65 -13.52 -29.02
CA GLU A 150 -1.70 -13.52 -27.90
C GLU A 150 -2.28 -14.16 -26.61
N VAL A 151 -3.61 -14.08 -26.42
CA VAL A 151 -4.30 -14.84 -25.35
C VAL A 151 -4.17 -16.34 -25.59
N LEU A 152 -4.44 -16.82 -26.82
CA LEU A 152 -4.33 -18.24 -27.20
C LEU A 152 -2.88 -18.72 -27.10
N ASP A 153 -1.91 -17.91 -27.49
CA ASP A 153 -0.48 -18.23 -27.39
C ASP A 153 -0.04 -18.44 -25.93
N PHE A 154 -0.58 -17.63 -25.01
CA PHE A 154 -0.33 -17.82 -23.58
C PHE A 154 -0.99 -19.12 -23.08
N LEU A 155 -2.23 -19.41 -23.49
CA LEU A 155 -2.96 -20.57 -23.08
C LEU A 155 -2.33 -21.90 -23.51
N SER A 156 -1.56 -21.92 -24.60
CA SER A 156 -0.83 -23.10 -25.06
C SER A 156 0.13 -23.69 -24.01
N ARG A 157 0.56 -22.85 -23.03
CA ARG A 157 1.51 -23.20 -21.95
C ARG A 157 0.93 -22.98 -20.55
N ALA A 158 -0.20 -22.30 -20.40
CA ALA A 158 -0.80 -22.01 -19.12
C ALA A 158 -1.60 -23.22 -18.56
N LYS A 159 -1.69 -23.29 -17.24
CA LYS A 159 -2.56 -24.25 -16.54
C LYS A 159 -3.68 -23.49 -15.85
N PHE A 160 -4.91 -23.92 -16.08
CA PHE A 160 -6.06 -23.36 -15.38
C PHE A 160 -6.10 -23.80 -13.90
N PRO A 161 -6.67 -22.95 -13.02
CA PRO A 161 -7.22 -21.64 -13.31
C PRO A 161 -6.14 -20.59 -13.59
N VAL A 162 -6.51 -19.52 -14.30
CA VAL A 162 -5.70 -18.33 -14.51
C VAL A 162 -6.41 -17.09 -13.96
N MET A 163 -5.68 -15.99 -13.81
CA MET A 163 -6.25 -14.73 -13.33
C MET A 163 -6.28 -13.72 -14.45
N LEU A 164 -7.42 -13.07 -14.70
CA LEU A 164 -7.54 -11.90 -15.56
C LEU A 164 -7.58 -10.64 -14.69
N LYS A 165 -6.66 -9.71 -14.92
CA LYS A 165 -6.48 -8.49 -14.13
C LYS A 165 -6.27 -7.28 -15.03
N ALA A 166 -6.47 -6.06 -14.51
CA ALA A 166 -5.97 -4.86 -15.16
C ALA A 166 -4.47 -4.66 -14.89
N ILE A 167 -3.75 -4.16 -15.89
CA ILE A 167 -2.36 -3.70 -15.76
C ILE A 167 -2.32 -2.46 -14.87
N TYR A 168 -3.23 -1.50 -15.11
CA TYR A 168 -3.43 -0.29 -14.32
C TYR A 168 -4.76 -0.37 -13.56
N GLY A 169 -4.70 -0.31 -12.25
CA GLY A 169 -5.63 -0.86 -11.26
C GLY A 169 -7.11 -0.52 -11.29
N SER A 170 -7.55 0.69 -11.65
CA SER A 170 -8.94 1.11 -11.38
C SER A 170 -9.94 0.88 -12.54
N LEU A 171 -9.45 0.68 -13.75
CA LEU A 171 -10.33 0.60 -14.93
C LEU A 171 -11.23 -0.64 -14.89
N LEU A 172 -10.66 -1.81 -14.60
CA LEU A 172 -11.44 -3.06 -14.53
C LEU A 172 -12.51 -2.98 -13.43
N MET A 173 -12.19 -2.40 -12.29
CA MET A 173 -13.14 -2.16 -11.21
C MET A 173 -14.29 -1.25 -11.65
N LYS A 174 -14.01 -0.19 -12.42
CA LYS A 174 -15.03 0.74 -12.92
C LYS A 174 -15.98 0.09 -13.92
N VAL A 175 -15.45 -0.79 -14.78
CA VAL A 175 -16.24 -1.43 -15.85
C VAL A 175 -17.00 -2.65 -15.33
N SER A 176 -16.37 -3.49 -14.50
CA SER A 176 -16.90 -4.79 -14.08
C SER A 176 -17.31 -4.89 -12.60
N GLY A 177 -16.97 -3.89 -11.79
CA GLY A 177 -17.14 -3.95 -10.32
C GLY A 177 -16.18 -4.91 -9.61
N GLN A 178 -15.19 -5.49 -10.34
CA GLN A 178 -14.23 -6.45 -9.80
C GLN A 178 -12.79 -6.02 -10.10
N LYS A 179 -11.87 -6.32 -9.18
CA LYS A 179 -10.42 -6.05 -9.39
C LYS A 179 -9.75 -7.09 -10.26
N MET A 180 -10.29 -8.31 -10.27
CA MET A 180 -9.76 -9.46 -11.00
C MET A 180 -10.82 -10.55 -11.16
N PHE A 181 -10.61 -11.45 -12.12
CA PHE A 181 -11.37 -12.66 -12.32
C PHE A 181 -10.46 -13.88 -12.17
N ILE A 182 -10.90 -14.92 -11.47
CA ILE A 182 -10.30 -16.25 -11.52
C ILE A 182 -11.08 -17.01 -12.58
N VAL A 183 -10.40 -17.48 -13.61
CA VAL A 183 -10.99 -18.07 -14.81
C VAL A 183 -10.57 -19.52 -14.89
N HIS A 184 -11.51 -20.41 -15.12
CA HIS A 184 -11.31 -21.86 -15.04
C HIS A 184 -11.23 -22.56 -16.40
N THR A 185 -11.66 -21.90 -17.46
CA THR A 185 -11.68 -22.49 -18.83
C THR A 185 -11.23 -21.46 -19.87
N GLU A 186 -10.75 -21.96 -21.01
CA GLU A 186 -10.40 -21.14 -22.18
C GLU A 186 -11.60 -20.32 -22.68
N ALA A 187 -12.77 -20.96 -22.80
CA ALA A 187 -13.97 -20.28 -23.26
C ALA A 187 -14.36 -19.10 -22.36
N GLU A 188 -14.31 -19.30 -21.04
CA GLU A 188 -14.57 -18.23 -20.07
C GLU A 188 -13.55 -17.09 -20.16
N LEU A 189 -12.25 -17.41 -20.36
CA LEU A 189 -11.22 -16.41 -20.51
C LEU A 189 -11.42 -15.55 -21.77
N LEU A 190 -11.70 -16.19 -22.89
CA LEU A 190 -11.90 -15.51 -24.16
C LEU A 190 -13.16 -14.64 -24.12
N GLU A 191 -14.26 -15.13 -23.54
CA GLU A 191 -15.49 -14.34 -23.34
C GLU A 191 -15.21 -13.07 -22.52
N LYS A 192 -14.51 -13.21 -21.37
CA LYS A 192 -14.20 -12.06 -20.52
C LYS A 192 -13.20 -11.11 -21.19
N TYR A 193 -12.20 -11.62 -21.89
CA TYR A 193 -11.22 -10.81 -22.58
C TYR A 193 -11.91 -9.97 -23.68
N ASP A 194 -12.72 -10.60 -24.53
CA ASP A 194 -13.45 -9.93 -25.61
C ASP A 194 -14.43 -8.87 -25.08
N ALA A 195 -15.01 -9.10 -23.89
CA ALA A 195 -15.96 -8.16 -23.27
C ALA A 195 -15.30 -6.98 -22.56
N LEU A 196 -14.06 -7.11 -22.12
CA LEU A 196 -13.43 -6.16 -21.18
C LEU A 196 -12.20 -5.45 -21.76
N GLU A 197 -11.56 -6.01 -22.81
CA GLU A 197 -10.39 -5.38 -23.42
C GLU A 197 -10.80 -4.25 -24.36
N ASP A 198 -10.08 -3.14 -24.25
CA ASP A 198 -10.14 -2.04 -25.20
C ASP A 198 -8.94 -2.15 -26.16
N PRO A 199 -9.13 -2.57 -27.43
CA PRO A 199 -8.02 -2.70 -28.37
C PRO A 199 -7.25 -1.39 -28.64
N ALA A 200 -7.89 -0.23 -28.43
CA ALA A 200 -7.25 1.07 -28.57
C ALA A 200 -6.33 1.41 -27.39
N ASN A 201 -6.64 0.85 -26.20
CA ASN A 201 -5.89 1.07 -24.96
C ASN A 201 -5.74 -0.24 -24.17
N PRO A 202 -4.95 -1.21 -24.65
CA PRO A 202 -4.83 -2.51 -24.01
C PRO A 202 -4.41 -2.40 -22.55
N ASN A 203 -5.23 -2.95 -21.63
CA ASN A 203 -5.01 -2.85 -20.18
C ASN A 203 -5.24 -4.15 -19.44
N LEU A 204 -5.48 -5.26 -20.11
CA LEU A 204 -5.64 -6.55 -19.45
C LEU A 204 -4.32 -7.32 -19.41
N MET A 205 -4.14 -8.07 -18.33
CA MET A 205 -3.09 -9.08 -18.16
C MET A 205 -3.70 -10.40 -17.75
N ILE A 206 -3.12 -11.48 -18.23
CA ILE A 206 -3.42 -12.83 -17.79
C ILE A 206 -2.24 -13.28 -16.91
N GLN A 207 -2.55 -13.84 -15.76
CA GLN A 207 -1.53 -14.28 -14.81
C GLN A 207 -1.83 -15.70 -14.32
N GLU A 208 -0.78 -16.47 -14.12
CA GLU A 208 -0.82 -17.75 -13.43
C GLU A 208 -1.51 -17.59 -12.06
N TYR A 209 -2.46 -18.48 -11.76
CA TYR A 209 -3.05 -18.55 -10.44
C TYR A 209 -2.18 -19.39 -9.51
N ILE A 210 -1.78 -18.81 -8.39
CA ILE A 210 -1.05 -19.52 -7.34
C ILE A 210 -2.07 -19.98 -6.30
N PRO A 211 -2.28 -21.30 -6.12
CA PRO A 211 -3.18 -21.83 -5.09
C PRO A 211 -2.72 -21.47 -3.68
N GLY A 212 -3.66 -21.44 -2.74
CA GLY A 212 -3.41 -21.22 -1.32
C GLY A 212 -4.38 -20.24 -0.68
N GLY A 213 -4.41 -20.22 0.64
CA GLY A 213 -5.22 -19.30 1.44
C GLY A 213 -4.51 -17.94 1.64
N ASP A 214 -5.12 -17.09 2.47
CA ASP A 214 -4.56 -15.78 2.82
C ASP A 214 -3.23 -15.91 3.57
N ASP A 215 -3.02 -16.99 4.28
CA ASP A 215 -1.80 -17.33 5.01
C ASP A 215 -0.57 -17.60 4.12
N THR A 216 -0.76 -17.74 2.80
CA THR A 216 0.33 -17.83 1.83
C THR A 216 0.81 -16.46 1.33
N VAL A 217 0.10 -15.37 1.69
CA VAL A 217 0.43 -14.01 1.28
C VAL A 217 1.35 -13.37 2.29
N TRP A 218 2.57 -13.06 1.85
CA TRP A 218 3.59 -12.37 2.61
C TRP A 218 3.73 -10.91 2.17
N MET A 219 4.18 -10.09 3.08
CA MET A 219 4.45 -8.67 2.86
C MET A 219 5.84 -8.34 3.39
N LEU A 220 6.48 -7.36 2.78
CA LEU A 220 7.65 -6.70 3.35
C LEU A 220 7.48 -5.19 3.21
N ASP A 221 7.67 -4.48 4.33
CA ASP A 221 7.89 -3.04 4.35
C ASP A 221 9.36 -2.77 4.62
N GLY A 222 9.97 -1.87 3.85
CA GLY A 222 11.39 -1.52 4.00
C GLY A 222 11.69 -0.06 3.69
N TYR A 223 12.83 0.42 4.15
CA TYR A 223 13.38 1.72 3.78
C TYR A 223 14.79 1.58 3.23
N PHE A 224 15.02 2.17 2.04
CA PHE A 224 16.27 2.15 1.28
C PHE A 224 16.84 3.56 1.17
N ASN A 225 18.09 3.74 1.56
CA ASN A 225 18.77 5.04 1.54
C ASN A 225 19.18 5.50 0.13
N ASP A 226 19.91 6.59 0.03
CA ASP A 226 20.42 7.16 -1.23
C ASP A 226 21.41 6.28 -1.98
N ARG A 227 22.01 5.27 -1.31
CA ARG A 227 22.87 4.25 -1.89
C ARG A 227 22.15 2.94 -2.19
N SER A 228 20.81 2.91 -2.02
CA SER A 228 19.98 1.70 -2.13
C SER A 228 20.34 0.61 -1.11
N ASP A 229 20.93 0.99 0.03
CA ASP A 229 21.12 0.08 1.16
C ASP A 229 19.83 0.02 1.97
N CYS A 230 19.39 -1.20 2.31
CA CYS A 230 18.22 -1.39 3.16
C CYS A 230 18.59 -1.06 4.61
N LEU A 231 18.06 0.03 5.15
CA LEU A 231 18.32 0.44 6.53
C LEU A 231 17.41 -0.26 7.53
N VAL A 232 16.16 -0.50 7.15
CA VAL A 232 15.19 -1.30 7.93
C VAL A 232 14.31 -2.09 7.00
N SER A 233 13.95 -3.31 7.39
CA SER A 233 12.94 -4.12 6.72
C SER A 233 12.24 -5.04 7.70
N PHE A 234 10.96 -5.26 7.44
CA PHE A 234 10.08 -6.11 8.24
C PHE A 234 9.26 -6.99 7.32
N THR A 235 9.06 -8.24 7.72
CA THR A 235 8.20 -9.17 6.99
C THR A 235 6.98 -9.56 7.81
N GLY A 236 5.93 -10.01 7.16
CA GLY A 236 4.73 -10.47 7.83
C GLY A 236 3.73 -11.10 6.87
N LYS A 237 2.64 -11.55 7.45
CA LYS A 237 1.55 -12.23 6.74
C LYS A 237 0.21 -11.53 6.90
N LYS A 238 -0.64 -11.70 5.90
CA LYS A 238 -2.06 -11.41 6.03
C LYS A 238 -2.75 -12.55 6.77
N ILE A 239 -3.46 -12.25 7.85
CA ILE A 239 -4.38 -13.18 8.49
C ILE A 239 -5.75 -13.09 7.82
N ARG A 240 -6.21 -11.86 7.53
CA ARG A 240 -7.45 -11.58 6.77
C ARG A 240 -7.27 -10.38 5.85
N GLN A 241 -8.07 -10.37 4.80
CA GLN A 241 -8.07 -9.34 3.77
C GLN A 241 -9.44 -8.67 3.65
N TYR A 242 -9.44 -7.43 3.19
CA TYR A 242 -10.65 -6.69 2.83
C TYR A 242 -10.52 -6.09 1.41
N PRO A 243 -11.36 -6.51 0.45
CA PRO A 243 -12.30 -7.65 0.53
C PRO A 243 -11.57 -9.01 0.71
N PRO A 244 -12.27 -10.07 1.17
CA PRO A 244 -11.69 -11.40 1.35
C PRO A 244 -10.91 -11.90 0.15
N SER A 245 -9.76 -12.54 0.39
CA SER A 245 -8.88 -13.22 -0.58
C SER A 245 -8.26 -12.36 -1.70
N GLN A 246 -8.60 -11.07 -1.79
CA GLN A 246 -8.17 -10.20 -2.90
C GLN A 246 -7.80 -8.78 -2.46
N GLY A 247 -7.95 -8.45 -1.18
CA GLY A 247 -7.86 -7.09 -0.70
C GLY A 247 -6.58 -6.74 0.04
N SER A 248 -6.62 -5.53 0.63
CA SER A 248 -5.63 -5.09 1.60
C SER A 248 -5.75 -5.87 2.91
N THR A 249 -4.71 -5.84 3.73
CA THR A 249 -4.73 -6.49 5.04
C THR A 249 -5.75 -5.82 5.96
N SER A 250 -6.71 -6.59 6.47
CA SER A 250 -7.61 -6.14 7.54
C SER A 250 -7.12 -6.59 8.92
N LEU A 251 -6.48 -7.76 9.01
CA LEU A 251 -5.71 -8.23 10.15
C LEU A 251 -4.40 -8.85 9.66
N GLY A 252 -3.27 -8.41 10.19
CA GLY A 252 -1.96 -8.91 9.83
C GLY A 252 -1.14 -9.32 11.05
N ILE A 253 -0.08 -10.09 10.80
CA ILE A 253 0.89 -10.53 11.80
C ILE A 253 2.32 -10.29 11.30
N CYS A 254 3.16 -9.69 12.14
CA CYS A 254 4.59 -9.55 11.90
C CYS A 254 5.27 -10.90 12.18
N LEU A 255 5.95 -11.45 11.19
CA LEU A 255 6.71 -12.71 11.26
C LEU A 255 7.96 -12.58 10.41
N GLU A 256 9.07 -13.10 10.88
CA GLU A 256 10.31 -13.13 10.10
C GLU A 256 10.21 -14.10 8.92
N ASN A 257 10.71 -13.65 7.78
CA ASN A 257 10.92 -14.47 6.59
C ASN A 257 12.19 -14.03 5.87
N GLU A 258 13.28 -14.71 6.18
CA GLU A 258 14.60 -14.40 5.66
C GLU A 258 14.65 -14.46 4.12
N THR A 259 13.99 -15.44 3.51
CA THR A 259 13.96 -15.58 2.04
C THR A 259 13.30 -14.37 1.37
N VAL A 260 12.15 -13.91 1.90
CA VAL A 260 11.46 -12.72 1.39
C VAL A 260 12.33 -11.48 1.61
N ARG A 261 12.95 -11.34 2.79
CA ARG A 261 13.81 -10.22 3.12
C ARG A 261 15.02 -10.15 2.19
N GLN A 262 15.77 -11.23 2.07
CA GLN A 262 16.98 -11.26 1.24
C GLN A 262 16.66 -11.03 -0.24
N THR A 263 15.63 -11.73 -0.77
CA THR A 263 15.18 -11.55 -2.15
C THR A 263 14.84 -10.09 -2.44
N THR A 264 14.09 -9.45 -1.53
CA THR A 264 13.69 -8.03 -1.69
C THR A 264 14.89 -7.10 -1.64
N THR A 265 15.76 -7.25 -0.64
CA THR A 265 16.92 -6.35 -0.46
C THR A 265 17.88 -6.43 -1.62
N ASP A 266 18.17 -7.64 -2.10
CA ASP A 266 19.02 -7.85 -3.27
C ASP A 266 18.40 -7.26 -4.55
N PHE A 267 17.10 -7.47 -4.73
CA PHE A 267 16.38 -6.95 -5.89
C PHE A 267 16.39 -5.43 -5.91
N MET A 268 16.00 -4.79 -4.82
CA MET A 268 15.98 -3.33 -4.71
C MET A 268 17.37 -2.71 -4.87
N LYS A 269 18.40 -3.34 -4.32
CA LYS A 269 19.79 -2.92 -4.51
C LYS A 269 20.22 -2.98 -5.98
N LYS A 270 19.90 -4.08 -6.67
CA LYS A 270 20.24 -4.27 -8.10
C LYS A 270 19.60 -3.23 -9.02
N ILE A 271 18.34 -2.83 -8.73
CA ILE A 271 17.63 -1.84 -9.55
C ILE A 271 17.89 -0.40 -9.10
N GLY A 272 18.68 -0.19 -8.04
CA GLY A 272 18.98 1.15 -7.52
C GLY A 272 17.78 1.84 -6.86
N TYR A 273 16.87 1.08 -6.24
CA TYR A 273 15.68 1.62 -5.59
C TYR A 273 16.04 2.43 -4.34
N LYS A 274 15.28 3.51 -4.09
CA LYS A 274 15.47 4.41 -2.94
C LYS A 274 14.12 4.84 -2.39
N GLY A 275 14.03 4.92 -1.05
CA GLY A 275 12.81 5.32 -0.37
C GLY A 275 12.10 4.18 0.35
N ILE A 276 10.87 4.42 0.75
CA ILE A 276 10.03 3.41 1.40
C ILE A 276 9.44 2.48 0.35
N LEU A 277 9.43 1.20 0.66
CA LEU A 277 8.91 0.11 -0.15
C LEU A 277 7.85 -0.67 0.62
N ASP A 278 6.74 -0.97 -0.03
CA ASP A 278 5.76 -1.99 0.37
C ASP A 278 5.66 -3.01 -0.78
N ILE A 279 6.02 -4.26 -0.53
CA ILE A 279 6.05 -5.31 -1.56
C ILE A 279 5.30 -6.55 -1.09
N GLY A 280 4.49 -7.12 -2.00
CA GLY A 280 3.68 -8.30 -1.75
C GLY A 280 4.22 -9.54 -2.44
N TYR A 281 4.22 -10.65 -1.72
CA TYR A 281 4.61 -11.97 -2.20
C TYR A 281 3.52 -13.01 -1.96
N ARG A 282 3.54 -14.07 -2.77
CA ARG A 282 2.76 -15.26 -2.48
C ARG A 282 3.68 -16.48 -2.51
N TYR A 283 3.59 -17.29 -1.46
CA TYR A 283 4.26 -18.59 -1.42
C TYR A 283 3.54 -19.58 -2.34
N ASP A 284 4.28 -20.16 -3.24
CA ASP A 284 3.80 -21.21 -4.15
C ASP A 284 4.31 -22.56 -3.69
N ALA A 285 3.44 -23.37 -3.08
CA ALA A 285 3.79 -24.68 -2.57
C ALA A 285 4.16 -25.70 -3.67
N ARG A 286 3.88 -25.40 -4.94
CA ARG A 286 4.19 -26.28 -6.08
C ARG A 286 5.69 -26.31 -6.41
N ASP A 287 6.38 -25.18 -6.18
CA ASP A 287 7.81 -25.04 -6.46
C ASP A 287 8.62 -24.53 -5.26
N GLY A 288 7.96 -24.22 -4.13
CA GLY A 288 8.58 -23.74 -2.91
C GLY A 288 9.07 -22.28 -2.96
N LEU A 289 8.62 -21.50 -3.95
CA LEU A 289 9.10 -20.15 -4.17
C LEU A 289 8.13 -19.08 -3.62
N TYR A 290 8.69 -17.96 -3.17
CA TYR A 290 7.95 -16.72 -2.89
C TYR A 290 7.92 -15.87 -4.15
N LYS A 291 6.77 -15.76 -4.80
CA LYS A 291 6.59 -15.04 -6.06
C LYS A 291 6.08 -13.62 -5.79
N VAL A 292 6.75 -12.63 -6.36
CA VAL A 292 6.35 -11.21 -6.27
C VAL A 292 5.00 -11.00 -6.95
N LEU A 293 4.07 -10.37 -6.26
CA LEU A 293 2.73 -10.06 -6.78
C LEU A 293 2.58 -8.58 -7.18
N ASP A 294 3.14 -7.69 -6.37
CA ASP A 294 3.11 -6.24 -6.58
C ASP A 294 4.25 -5.54 -5.83
N ILE A 295 4.67 -4.42 -6.37
CA ILE A 295 5.67 -3.52 -5.76
C ILE A 295 5.02 -2.14 -5.67
N ASN A 296 5.01 -1.60 -4.46
CA ASN A 296 4.48 -0.28 -4.18
C ASN A 296 5.63 0.62 -3.70
N PRO A 297 6.13 1.56 -4.53
CA PRO A 297 7.28 2.41 -4.19
C PRO A 297 6.88 3.56 -3.25
N ARG A 298 6.19 3.24 -2.20
CA ARG A 298 5.64 4.16 -1.19
C ARG A 298 5.38 3.42 0.11
N ILE A 299 5.02 4.20 1.14
CA ILE A 299 4.62 3.62 2.42
C ILE A 299 3.30 2.86 2.28
N GLY A 300 3.28 1.61 2.75
CA GLY A 300 2.07 0.80 2.82
C GLY A 300 1.09 1.30 3.87
N SER A 301 -0.21 1.15 3.65
CA SER A 301 -1.21 1.50 4.67
C SER A 301 -1.14 0.63 5.92
N THR A 302 -0.48 -0.50 5.83
CA THR A 302 -0.29 -1.52 6.87
C THR A 302 1.04 -1.38 7.62
N PHE A 303 1.87 -0.38 7.31
CA PHE A 303 3.22 -0.25 7.88
C PHE A 303 3.26 -0.26 9.41
N ARG A 304 2.16 0.11 10.09
CA ARG A 304 2.07 0.04 11.56
C ARG A 304 1.98 -1.37 12.12
N LEU A 305 1.77 -2.39 11.29
CA LEU A 305 2.02 -3.77 11.66
C LEU A 305 3.50 -3.99 12.00
N PHE A 306 4.39 -3.28 11.33
CA PHE A 306 5.83 -3.45 11.31
C PHE A 306 6.53 -2.41 12.20
N VAL A 307 6.59 -2.70 13.49
CA VAL A 307 7.27 -1.87 14.48
C VAL A 307 8.26 -2.74 15.24
N ALA A 308 9.52 -2.36 15.23
CA ALA A 308 10.57 -3.06 15.97
C ALA A 308 10.41 -2.88 17.49
N GLU A 309 11.08 -3.73 18.28
CA GLU A 309 11.08 -3.65 19.76
C GLU A 309 11.58 -2.29 20.28
N ASN A 310 12.56 -1.67 19.60
CA ASN A 310 13.02 -0.32 19.92
C ASN A 310 12.07 0.79 19.45
N GLY A 311 10.95 0.43 18.80
CA GLY A 311 9.96 1.34 18.27
C GLY A 311 10.24 1.85 16.86
N MET A 312 11.27 1.35 16.15
CA MET A 312 11.55 1.73 14.75
C MET A 312 10.44 1.24 13.82
N ASP A 313 10.07 2.07 12.85
CA ASP A 313 9.27 1.74 11.68
C ASP A 313 9.81 2.49 10.45
N VAL A 314 9.28 2.18 9.26
CA VAL A 314 9.78 2.75 8.00
C VAL A 314 9.58 4.27 7.88
N ALA A 315 8.55 4.85 8.51
CA ALA A 315 8.35 6.31 8.52
C ALA A 315 9.40 7.02 9.40
N ARG A 316 9.74 6.40 10.53
CA ARG A 316 10.81 6.87 11.43
C ARG A 316 12.18 6.72 10.79
N ALA A 317 12.44 5.61 10.11
CA ALA A 317 13.69 5.39 9.38
C ALA A 317 13.89 6.46 8.28
N LEU A 318 12.87 6.72 7.47
CA LEU A 318 12.87 7.80 6.49
C LEU A 318 13.16 9.16 7.14
N TYR A 319 12.49 9.47 8.26
CA TYR A 319 12.65 10.74 8.96
C TYR A 319 14.10 10.94 9.43
N LEU A 320 14.66 9.93 10.09
CA LEU A 320 16.02 9.99 10.63
C LEU A 320 17.06 10.14 9.52
N ASP A 321 16.95 9.33 8.47
CA ASP A 321 17.90 9.38 7.33
C ASP A 321 17.86 10.76 6.63
N LEU A 322 16.66 11.26 6.30
CA LEU A 322 16.52 12.56 5.62
C LEU A 322 16.89 13.77 6.49
N THR A 323 16.96 13.61 7.80
CA THR A 323 17.43 14.64 8.74
C THR A 323 18.87 14.43 9.19
N GLY A 324 19.58 13.47 8.59
CA GLY A 324 20.98 13.17 8.90
C GLY A 324 21.20 12.58 10.30
N GLN A 325 20.15 11.99 10.88
CA GLN A 325 20.23 11.29 12.16
C GLN A 325 20.48 9.79 11.94
N GLU A 326 21.12 9.14 12.89
CA GLU A 326 21.43 7.73 12.83
C GLU A 326 20.16 6.87 12.82
N VAL A 327 20.06 5.95 11.86
CA VAL A 327 19.01 4.93 11.79
C VAL A 327 19.53 3.67 12.44
N ILE A 328 19.05 3.37 13.66
CA ILE A 328 19.38 2.14 14.37
C ILE A 328 18.26 1.13 14.09
N PRO A 329 18.48 0.11 13.23
CA PRO A 329 17.47 -0.92 13.00
C PRO A 329 17.20 -1.65 14.31
N GLY A 330 15.93 -1.97 14.55
CA GLY A 330 15.56 -2.78 15.71
C GLY A 330 15.24 -4.20 15.29
N THR A 331 15.17 -5.11 16.26
CA THR A 331 14.64 -6.47 16.06
C THR A 331 13.14 -6.38 15.76
N ALA A 332 12.67 -7.12 14.77
CA ALA A 332 11.24 -7.20 14.46
C ALA A 332 10.47 -7.74 15.69
N HIS A 333 9.35 -7.13 16.00
CA HIS A 333 8.49 -7.63 17.06
C HIS A 333 7.62 -8.77 16.54
N GLU A 334 8.17 -9.99 16.54
CA GLU A 334 7.48 -11.17 16.04
C GLU A 334 6.20 -11.46 16.84
N GLY A 335 5.16 -11.88 16.12
CA GLY A 335 3.85 -12.14 16.71
C GLY A 335 2.98 -10.91 16.92
N ARG A 336 3.55 -9.69 16.78
CA ARG A 336 2.77 -8.45 16.79
C ARG A 336 1.69 -8.51 15.73
N LYS A 337 0.46 -8.13 16.11
CA LYS A 337 -0.68 -8.01 15.19
C LYS A 337 -1.19 -6.59 15.12
N TRP A 338 -1.73 -6.26 13.96
CA TRP A 338 -2.36 -4.98 13.67
C TRP A 338 -3.67 -5.20 12.91
N VAL A 339 -4.70 -4.39 13.20
CA VAL A 339 -6.06 -4.55 12.66
C VAL A 339 -6.61 -3.25 12.12
N VAL A 340 -7.40 -3.32 11.04
CA VAL A 340 -8.28 -2.23 10.58
C VAL A 340 -9.70 -2.59 10.97
N GLU A 341 -10.22 -1.95 11.98
CA GLU A 341 -11.40 -2.37 12.75
C GLU A 341 -12.65 -2.55 11.90
N ASP A 342 -13.00 -1.54 11.12
CA ASP A 342 -14.20 -1.55 10.26
C ASP A 342 -14.08 -2.52 9.09
N GLN A 343 -12.89 -2.62 8.50
CA GLN A 343 -12.63 -3.54 7.39
C GLN A 343 -12.62 -4.99 7.87
N ASP A 344 -12.02 -5.26 9.04
CA ASP A 344 -11.94 -6.59 9.59
C ASP A 344 -13.33 -7.12 10.00
N LEU A 345 -14.17 -6.26 10.57
CA LEU A 345 -15.57 -6.62 10.89
C LEU A 345 -16.35 -7.03 9.63
N VAL A 346 -16.24 -6.25 8.55
CA VAL A 346 -16.93 -6.59 7.29
C VAL A 346 -16.35 -7.86 6.67
N SER A 347 -15.04 -8.04 6.72
CA SER A 347 -14.38 -9.26 6.24
C SER A 347 -14.80 -10.48 7.05
N CYS A 348 -14.83 -10.39 8.38
CA CYS A 348 -15.31 -11.46 9.25
C CYS A 348 -16.70 -11.95 8.85
N LEU A 349 -17.65 -11.05 8.63
CA LEU A 349 -19.01 -11.41 8.24
C LEU A 349 -19.05 -12.17 6.89
N ARG A 350 -18.18 -11.79 5.94
CA ARG A 350 -18.07 -12.47 4.65
C ARG A 350 -17.42 -13.84 4.79
N TYR A 351 -16.26 -13.95 5.46
CA TYR A 351 -15.60 -15.23 5.72
C TYR A 351 -16.50 -16.20 6.50
N HIS A 352 -17.30 -15.68 7.44
CA HIS A 352 -18.26 -16.48 8.19
C HIS A 352 -19.38 -17.02 7.29
N ARG A 353 -19.97 -16.16 6.46
CA ARG A 353 -21.02 -16.56 5.49
C ARG A 353 -20.49 -17.61 4.52
N ASP A 354 -19.24 -17.51 4.10
CA ASP A 354 -18.59 -18.42 3.15
C ASP A 354 -18.06 -19.69 3.84
N GLY A 355 -18.33 -19.88 5.16
CA GLY A 355 -17.95 -21.06 5.94
C GLY A 355 -16.46 -21.14 6.33
N ASN A 356 -15.68 -20.09 6.05
CA ASN A 356 -14.23 -20.08 6.24
C ASN A 356 -13.77 -19.55 7.62
N LEU A 357 -14.70 -19.00 8.44
CA LEU A 357 -14.37 -18.42 9.74
C LEU A 357 -15.56 -18.55 10.71
N THR A 358 -15.32 -19.13 11.89
CA THR A 358 -16.28 -19.10 12.98
C THR A 358 -16.12 -17.85 13.83
N PHE A 359 -17.19 -17.43 14.54
CA PHE A 359 -17.12 -16.27 15.43
C PHE A 359 -16.06 -16.45 16.54
N LYS A 360 -15.92 -17.68 17.08
CA LYS A 360 -14.89 -18.01 18.07
C LYS A 360 -13.48 -17.80 17.50
N GLN A 361 -13.20 -18.32 16.31
CA GLN A 361 -11.92 -18.13 15.63
C GLN A 361 -11.64 -16.65 15.37
N TRP A 362 -12.66 -15.87 15.00
CA TRP A 362 -12.51 -14.44 14.83
C TRP A 362 -12.09 -13.74 16.11
N VAL A 363 -12.78 -13.99 17.23
CA VAL A 363 -12.42 -13.41 18.54
C VAL A 363 -11.01 -13.86 18.98
N ASP A 364 -10.71 -15.15 18.84
CA ASP A 364 -9.38 -15.70 19.20
C ASP A 364 -8.25 -15.09 18.36
N SER A 365 -8.53 -14.68 17.11
CA SER A 365 -7.53 -14.08 16.22
C SER A 365 -7.03 -12.71 16.68
N PHE A 366 -7.78 -12.01 17.54
CA PHE A 366 -7.36 -10.71 18.09
C PHE A 366 -6.32 -10.82 19.21
N ARG A 367 -6.04 -12.00 19.73
CA ARG A 367 -4.95 -12.20 20.69
C ARG A 367 -3.62 -11.77 20.07
N GLY A 368 -2.91 -10.84 20.75
CA GLY A 368 -1.67 -10.24 20.24
C GLY A 368 -1.86 -9.04 19.32
N VAL A 369 -3.08 -8.49 19.17
CA VAL A 369 -3.29 -7.20 18.54
C VAL A 369 -2.82 -6.09 19.48
N GLU A 370 -1.84 -5.30 19.01
CA GLU A 370 -1.22 -4.23 19.79
C GLU A 370 -1.60 -2.84 19.29
N GLU A 371 -1.99 -2.73 18.03
CA GLU A 371 -2.36 -1.46 17.44
C GLU A 371 -3.49 -1.64 16.42
N ALA A 372 -4.33 -0.61 16.32
CA ALA A 372 -5.46 -0.54 15.40
C ALA A 372 -5.34 0.62 14.43
N GLY A 373 -6.00 0.52 13.29
CA GLY A 373 -5.92 1.52 12.21
C GLY A 373 -6.48 2.89 12.62
N PHE A 374 -7.61 2.90 13.30
CA PHE A 374 -8.28 4.14 13.70
C PHE A 374 -8.25 4.38 15.21
N TYR A 375 -8.40 3.35 16.04
CA TYR A 375 -8.38 3.50 17.48
C TYR A 375 -6.95 3.69 18.02
N ALA A 376 -6.78 4.69 18.89
CA ALA A 376 -5.62 4.84 19.74
C ALA A 376 -6.04 5.57 21.01
N SER A 377 -5.64 5.07 22.20
CA SER A 377 -6.04 5.63 23.48
C SER A 377 -5.57 7.06 23.70
N ASP A 378 -4.46 7.43 23.08
CA ASP A 378 -3.88 8.76 23.11
C ASP A 378 -4.38 9.69 21.97
N ASP A 379 -5.26 9.19 21.05
CA ASP A 379 -5.76 9.95 19.89
C ASP A 379 -7.11 9.40 19.40
N LEU A 380 -8.18 9.66 20.19
CA LEU A 380 -9.50 9.05 19.99
C LEU A 380 -10.35 9.67 18.87
N TYR A 381 -10.17 10.96 18.58
CA TYR A 381 -11.05 11.68 17.63
C TYR A 381 -11.10 11.05 16.23
N PRO A 382 -9.99 10.56 15.63
CA PRO A 382 -10.05 9.88 14.32
C PRO A 382 -10.95 8.65 14.30
N CYS A 383 -10.97 7.87 15.39
CA CYS A 383 -11.86 6.71 15.53
C CYS A 383 -13.33 7.15 15.61
N LEU A 384 -13.63 8.15 16.44
CA LEU A 384 -14.98 8.68 16.57
C LEU A 384 -15.53 9.25 15.26
N THR A 385 -14.73 10.02 14.53
CA THR A 385 -15.13 10.55 13.22
C THR A 385 -15.34 9.45 12.19
N ARG A 386 -14.53 8.38 12.23
CA ARG A 386 -14.72 7.22 11.36
C ARG A 386 -16.02 6.49 11.63
N VAL A 387 -16.36 6.25 12.91
CA VAL A 387 -17.62 5.62 13.32
C VAL A 387 -18.81 6.47 12.86
N LEU A 388 -18.79 7.79 13.11
CA LEU A 388 -19.86 8.69 12.66
C LEU A 388 -20.05 8.67 11.15
N ALA A 389 -18.95 8.66 10.38
CA ALA A 389 -19.01 8.58 8.92
C ALA A 389 -19.64 7.26 8.45
N LEU A 390 -19.32 6.13 9.09
CA LEU A 390 -19.90 4.81 8.78
C LEU A 390 -21.40 4.77 9.13
N CYS A 391 -21.80 5.29 10.28
CA CYS A 391 -23.21 5.42 10.66
C CYS A 391 -23.98 6.28 9.66
N GLY A 392 -23.43 7.41 9.24
CA GLY A 392 -24.03 8.26 8.21
C GLY A 392 -24.20 7.58 6.85
N GLN A 393 -23.21 6.78 6.43
CA GLN A 393 -23.31 5.98 5.21
C GLN A 393 -24.37 4.87 5.32
N ALA A 394 -24.48 4.22 6.46
CA ALA A 394 -25.50 3.21 6.72
C ALA A 394 -26.91 3.79 6.67
N LEU A 395 -27.11 4.95 7.32
CA LEU A 395 -28.41 5.66 7.30
C LEU A 395 -28.82 6.09 5.87
N LYS A 396 -27.89 6.58 5.06
CA LYS A 396 -28.16 6.93 3.65
C LYS A 396 -28.57 5.71 2.82
N LYS A 397 -28.00 4.53 3.08
CA LYS A 397 -28.39 3.29 2.39
C LYS A 397 -29.77 2.79 2.81
N LEU A 398 -30.19 3.06 4.05
CA LEU A 398 -31.50 2.67 4.57
C LEU A 398 -32.62 3.64 4.13
N ASN A 399 -32.29 4.87 3.75
CA ASN A 399 -33.26 5.87 3.30
C ASN A 399 -32.86 6.44 1.91
N PRO A 400 -33.06 5.68 0.81
CA PRO A 400 -32.65 6.09 -0.54
C PRO A 400 -33.49 7.25 -1.13
N LEU A 401 -34.53 7.74 -0.42
CA LEU A 401 -35.43 8.82 -0.88
C LEU A 401 -34.92 10.24 -0.56
N SER A 402 -33.71 10.39 0.01
CA SER A 402 -33.15 11.70 0.42
C SER A 402 -31.87 12.11 -0.34
N ALA A 403 -31.66 11.60 -1.55
CA ALA A 403 -30.53 11.97 -2.42
C ALA A 403 -31.02 12.67 -3.69
#